data_ae6667df7ec867fd15f1c3ceb0495812
#
_entry.id   ae6667df7ec867fd15f1c3ceb0495812
#
_cell.length_a   1.000
_cell.length_b   1.000
_cell.length_c   1.000
_cell.angle_alpha   90.00
_cell.angle_beta   90.00
_cell.angle_gamma   90.00
#
_symmetry.space_group_name_H-M   'P 1'
#
loop_
_entity.id
_entity.type
_entity.pdbx_description
1 polymer ?
#
loop_
_entity_poly.entity_id
_entity_poly.type
_entity_poly.pdbx_seq_one_letter_code
_entity_poly.pdbx_strand_id
1 'polypeptide(L)'
;MKELKRYRFFFILLIGLIILTFINQSLGWSALQLTGNSILDMLFLLPPVLIFVGLLDQWVKKETLMKYMGEKSGIYGILFSLLLGGIAAGPLYIAFPIAALLLKKGASIRYIVFFLGVWTTAKLPIIVYEFSSFGTTFTLIHIGFGLVFFYVMGLIFERFYDQGQLLRYDVTEEM
;
A
#
# COMPACT_ATOMS: atom_id res chain seq x y z
N MET A 1 -30.28 -9.58 0.08
CA MET A 1 -30.14 -8.62 1.20
C MET A 1 -28.74 -8.58 1.86
N LYS A 2 -27.89 -9.62 1.75
CA LYS A 2 -26.52 -9.59 2.25
C LYS A 2 -25.62 -8.61 1.48
N GLU A 3 -25.78 -8.51 0.18
CA GLU A 3 -24.99 -7.62 -0.69
C GLU A 3 -25.22 -6.13 -0.39
N LEU A 4 -26.48 -5.72 -0.14
CA LEU A 4 -26.77 -4.33 0.21
C LEU A 4 -26.11 -3.89 1.54
N LYS A 5 -25.91 -4.81 2.49
CA LYS A 5 -25.22 -4.52 3.75
C LYS A 5 -23.72 -4.22 3.52
N ARG A 6 -23.10 -4.88 2.54
CA ARG A 6 -21.69 -4.67 2.15
C ARG A 6 -21.45 -3.26 1.59
N TYR A 7 -22.40 -2.77 0.77
CA TYR A 7 -22.32 -1.45 0.15
C TYR A 7 -22.99 -0.32 0.95
N ARG A 8 -23.43 -0.59 2.20
CA ARG A 8 -24.14 0.39 3.04
C ARG A 8 -23.38 1.70 3.18
N PHE A 9 -22.08 1.63 3.42
CA PHE A 9 -21.24 2.80 3.58
C PHE A 9 -21.10 3.60 2.29
N PHE A 10 -20.98 2.93 1.16
CA PHE A 10 -20.98 3.56 -0.16
C PHE A 10 -22.28 4.34 -0.42
N PHE A 11 -23.43 3.73 -0.15
CA PHE A 11 -24.70 4.41 -0.33
C PHE A 11 -24.89 5.60 0.59
N ILE A 12 -24.41 5.53 1.84
CA ILE A 12 -24.43 6.65 2.79
C ILE A 12 -23.61 7.81 2.24
N LEU A 13 -22.41 7.55 1.74
CA LEU A 13 -21.53 8.58 1.15
C LEU A 13 -22.14 9.16 -0.14
N LEU A 14 -22.73 8.33 -0.99
CA LEU A 14 -23.40 8.76 -2.21
C LEU A 14 -24.57 9.69 -1.92
N ILE A 15 -25.43 9.33 -0.95
CA ILE A 15 -26.53 10.19 -0.50
C ILE A 15 -25.97 11.50 0.09
N GLY A 16 -24.94 11.43 0.92
CA GLY A 16 -24.27 12.61 1.45
C GLY A 16 -23.75 13.55 0.37
N LEU A 17 -23.15 13.00 -0.69
CA LEU A 17 -22.66 13.77 -1.84
C LEU A 17 -23.82 14.44 -2.61
N ILE A 18 -24.94 13.73 -2.81
CA ILE A 18 -26.15 14.27 -3.44
C ILE A 18 -26.67 15.45 -2.60
N ILE A 19 -26.84 15.27 -1.29
CA ILE A 19 -27.31 16.31 -0.38
C ILE A 19 -26.35 17.52 -0.42
N LEU A 20 -25.03 17.29 -0.35
CA LEU A 20 -24.03 18.35 -0.45
C LEU A 20 -24.16 19.13 -1.75
N THR A 21 -24.41 18.46 -2.87
CA THR A 21 -24.57 19.10 -4.19
C THR A 21 -25.82 20.00 -4.22
N PHE A 22 -26.89 19.63 -3.53
CA PHE A 22 -28.09 20.48 -3.41
C PHE A 22 -27.88 21.68 -2.47
N ILE A 23 -27.12 21.53 -1.39
CA ILE A 23 -26.84 22.60 -0.43
C ILE A 23 -25.81 23.58 -1.00
N ASN A 24 -24.76 23.06 -1.61
CA ASN A 24 -23.67 23.86 -2.20
C ASN A 24 -23.21 23.21 -3.51
N GLN A 25 -23.76 23.71 -4.62
CA GLN A 25 -23.50 23.19 -5.96
C GLN A 25 -22.01 23.23 -6.34
N SER A 26 -21.29 24.26 -5.92
CA SER A 26 -19.85 24.41 -6.23
C SER A 26 -19.02 23.30 -5.55
N LEU A 27 -19.27 23.06 -4.26
CA LEU A 27 -18.58 22.02 -3.50
C LEU A 27 -18.96 20.62 -3.99
N GLY A 28 -20.26 20.40 -4.26
CA GLY A 28 -20.73 19.12 -4.78
C GLY A 28 -20.13 18.78 -6.13
N TRP A 29 -20.07 19.75 -7.05
CA TRP A 29 -19.47 19.56 -8.36
C TRP A 29 -17.97 19.29 -8.28
N SER A 30 -17.24 20.04 -7.43
CA SER A 30 -15.81 19.80 -7.17
C SER A 30 -15.56 18.40 -6.62
N ALA A 31 -16.39 17.93 -5.69
CA ALA A 31 -16.28 16.59 -5.14
C ALA A 31 -16.53 15.49 -6.19
N LEU A 32 -17.53 15.69 -7.09
CA LEU A 32 -17.79 14.79 -8.20
C LEU A 32 -16.63 14.73 -9.19
N GLN A 33 -16.05 15.88 -9.54
CA GLN A 33 -14.88 15.95 -10.43
C GLN A 33 -13.66 15.26 -9.81
N LEU A 34 -13.38 15.51 -8.53
CA LEU A 34 -12.28 14.84 -7.81
C LEU A 34 -12.49 13.31 -7.78
N THR A 35 -13.70 12.86 -7.51
CA THR A 35 -14.03 11.43 -7.51
C THR A 35 -13.85 10.82 -8.90
N GLY A 36 -14.37 11.48 -9.94
CA GLY A 36 -14.22 11.02 -11.32
C GLY A 36 -12.77 10.95 -11.76
N ASN A 37 -11.98 11.98 -11.49
CA ASN A 37 -10.54 12.00 -11.79
C ASN A 37 -9.80 10.88 -11.03
N SER A 38 -10.09 10.68 -9.76
CA SER A 38 -9.47 9.60 -8.96
C SER A 38 -9.78 8.21 -9.53
N ILE A 39 -11.02 7.97 -9.99
CA ILE A 39 -11.39 6.72 -10.66
C ILE A 39 -10.62 6.54 -11.96
N LEU A 40 -10.52 7.59 -12.78
CA LEU A 40 -9.77 7.56 -14.02
C LEU A 40 -8.28 7.28 -13.76
N ASP A 41 -7.67 7.97 -12.79
CA ASP A 41 -6.28 7.74 -12.40
C ASP A 41 -6.05 6.28 -12.00
N MET A 42 -6.95 5.69 -11.21
CA MET A 42 -6.89 4.27 -10.86
C MET A 42 -6.99 3.36 -12.09
N LEU A 43 -7.94 3.62 -12.99
CA LEU A 43 -8.14 2.83 -14.21
C LEU A 43 -6.94 2.90 -15.16
N PHE A 44 -6.27 4.04 -15.25
CA PHE A 44 -5.08 4.19 -16.09
C PHE A 44 -3.82 3.61 -15.44
N LEU A 45 -3.70 3.65 -14.11
CA LEU A 45 -2.51 3.17 -13.39
C LEU A 45 -2.53 1.65 -13.14
N LEU A 46 -3.70 1.06 -12.88
CA LEU A 46 -3.78 -0.35 -12.52
C LEU A 46 -3.28 -1.30 -13.63
N PRO A 47 -3.65 -1.16 -14.92
CA PRO A 47 -3.19 -2.09 -15.95
C PRO A 47 -1.67 -2.13 -16.10
N PRO A 48 -0.93 -1.00 -16.23
CA PRO A 48 0.52 -1.03 -16.28
C PRO A 48 1.16 -1.66 -15.04
N VAL A 49 0.58 -1.40 -13.86
CA VAL A 49 1.08 -1.98 -12.61
C VAL A 49 0.89 -3.48 -12.57
N LEU A 50 -0.26 -3.99 -12.97
CA LEU A 50 -0.52 -5.43 -13.03
C LEU A 50 0.40 -6.14 -14.03
N ILE A 51 0.67 -5.51 -15.18
CA ILE A 51 1.67 -5.99 -16.15
C ILE A 51 3.06 -6.02 -15.48
N PHE A 52 3.46 -4.95 -14.80
CA PHE A 52 4.73 -4.87 -14.10
C PHE A 52 4.85 -5.94 -13.00
N VAL A 53 3.80 -6.17 -12.21
CA VAL A 53 3.75 -7.23 -11.21
C VAL A 53 3.90 -8.61 -11.86
N GLY A 54 3.25 -8.85 -13.01
CA GLY A 54 3.43 -10.08 -13.78
C GLY A 54 4.86 -10.28 -14.29
N LEU A 55 5.52 -9.21 -14.73
CA LEU A 55 6.94 -9.26 -15.11
C LEU A 55 7.85 -9.51 -13.90
N LEU A 56 7.59 -8.85 -12.77
CA LEU A 56 8.31 -9.09 -11.52
C LEU A 56 8.17 -10.56 -11.07
N ASP A 57 6.99 -11.15 -11.27
CA ASP A 57 6.77 -12.56 -10.94
C ASP A 57 7.70 -13.49 -11.74
N GLN A 58 7.98 -13.18 -12.98
CA GLN A 58 8.89 -13.96 -13.80
C GLN A 58 10.38 -13.66 -13.52
N TRP A 59 10.71 -12.39 -13.31
CA TRP A 59 12.10 -11.96 -13.15
C TRP A 59 12.67 -12.25 -11.76
N VAL A 60 11.85 -12.10 -10.71
CA VAL A 60 12.28 -12.32 -9.34
C VAL A 60 12.09 -13.79 -8.96
N LYS A 61 13.18 -14.55 -8.95
CA LYS A 61 13.17 -15.93 -8.52
C LYS A 61 12.87 -16.03 -7.02
N LYS A 62 12.10 -17.05 -6.63
CA LYS A 62 11.73 -17.33 -5.24
C LYS A 62 12.94 -17.44 -4.33
N GLU A 63 13.99 -18.14 -4.77
CA GLU A 63 15.22 -18.38 -4.01
C GLU A 63 15.95 -17.06 -3.72
N THR A 64 16.00 -16.17 -4.70
CA THR A 64 16.60 -14.84 -4.55
C THR A 64 15.81 -14.00 -3.55
N LEU A 65 14.49 -14.02 -3.66
CA LEU A 65 13.65 -13.27 -2.73
C LEU A 65 13.75 -13.80 -1.30
N MET A 66 13.73 -15.13 -1.12
CA MET A 66 13.88 -15.75 0.21
C MET A 66 15.24 -15.43 0.84
N LYS A 67 16.30 -15.27 0.02
CA LYS A 67 17.62 -14.85 0.51
C LYS A 67 17.60 -13.42 1.08
N TYR A 68 16.89 -12.50 0.44
CA TYR A 68 16.91 -11.07 0.79
C TYR A 68 15.71 -10.63 1.66
N MET A 69 14.57 -11.32 1.60
CA MET A 69 13.36 -10.98 2.37
C MET A 69 12.74 -12.17 3.11
N GLY A 70 13.41 -13.32 3.18
CA GLY A 70 12.94 -14.47 3.96
C GLY A 70 13.17 -14.28 5.46
N GLU A 71 12.69 -15.21 6.27
CA GLU A 71 12.77 -15.14 7.74
C GLU A 71 14.20 -14.96 8.30
N LYS A 72 15.20 -15.51 7.62
CA LYS A 72 16.60 -15.47 8.04
C LYS A 72 17.41 -14.35 7.41
N SER A 73 16.80 -13.43 6.66
CA SER A 73 17.54 -12.39 5.93
C SER A 73 18.07 -11.24 6.81
N GLY A 74 17.58 -11.10 8.05
CA GLY A 74 18.08 -10.10 9.00
C GLY A 74 18.10 -8.68 8.44
N ILE A 75 19.24 -8.02 8.52
CA ILE A 75 19.41 -6.64 8.04
C ILE A 75 19.19 -6.49 6.52
N TYR A 76 19.49 -7.52 5.74
CA TYR A 76 19.28 -7.48 4.30
C TYR A 76 17.80 -7.34 3.95
N GLY A 77 16.88 -7.96 4.74
CA GLY A 77 15.45 -7.80 4.55
C GLY A 77 14.97 -6.37 4.80
N ILE A 78 15.53 -5.71 5.81
CA ILE A 78 15.24 -4.29 6.10
C ILE A 78 15.72 -3.41 4.94
N LEU A 79 16.98 -3.57 4.52
CA LEU A 79 17.56 -2.77 3.44
C LEU A 79 16.83 -2.97 2.12
N PHE A 80 16.49 -4.21 1.78
CA PHE A 80 15.80 -4.51 0.53
C PHE A 80 14.37 -3.95 0.52
N SER A 81 13.64 -4.07 1.63
CA SER A 81 12.31 -3.47 1.80
C SER A 81 12.36 -1.95 1.75
N LEU A 82 13.40 -1.35 2.37
CA LEU A 82 13.62 0.10 2.32
C LEU A 82 13.88 0.59 0.89
N LEU A 83 14.72 -0.11 0.14
CA LEU A 83 15.00 0.22 -1.26
C LEU A 83 13.75 0.08 -2.13
N LEU A 84 13.03 -1.04 -2.03
CA LEU A 84 11.82 -1.26 -2.81
C LEU A 84 10.74 -0.23 -2.50
N GLY A 85 10.46 0.04 -1.23
CA GLY A 85 9.44 1.01 -0.81
C GLY A 85 9.86 2.45 -1.06
N GLY A 86 11.14 2.77 -0.84
CA GLY A 86 11.69 4.12 -0.95
C GLY A 86 11.79 4.65 -2.38
N ILE A 87 12.15 3.79 -3.35
CA ILE A 87 12.26 4.17 -4.77
C ILE A 87 10.89 4.09 -5.47
N ALA A 88 9.93 3.43 -4.86
CA ALA A 88 8.62 3.20 -5.45
C ALA A 88 7.91 4.50 -5.82
N ALA A 89 7.18 4.45 -6.93
CA ALA A 89 6.35 5.56 -7.40
C ALA A 89 4.87 5.17 -7.36
N GLY A 90 4.02 6.14 -7.08
CA GLY A 90 2.57 5.98 -7.13
C GLY A 90 1.87 5.82 -5.78
N PRO A 91 0.53 5.74 -5.79
CA PRO A 91 -0.28 5.59 -4.58
C PRO A 91 -0.10 4.23 -3.91
N LEU A 92 -0.51 4.13 -2.64
CA LEU A 92 -0.33 2.91 -1.83
C LEU A 92 -1.05 1.67 -2.41
N TYR A 93 -2.19 1.85 -3.08
CA TYR A 93 -2.92 0.69 -3.65
C TYR A 93 -2.10 -0.08 -4.71
N ILE A 94 -1.08 0.55 -5.32
CA ILE A 94 -0.12 -0.12 -6.21
C ILE A 94 0.82 -1.06 -5.44
N ALA A 95 1.14 -0.72 -4.19
CA ALA A 95 2.01 -1.54 -3.36
C ALA A 95 1.39 -2.89 -2.98
N PHE A 96 0.05 -2.99 -2.88
CA PHE A 96 -0.61 -4.22 -2.45
C PHE A 96 -0.41 -5.41 -3.40
N PRO A 97 -0.58 -5.30 -4.72
CA PRO A 97 -0.26 -6.40 -5.63
C PRO A 97 1.19 -6.85 -5.54
N ILE A 98 2.12 -5.89 -5.38
CA ILE A 98 3.55 -6.19 -5.19
C ILE A 98 3.76 -6.94 -3.86
N ALA A 99 3.18 -6.45 -2.76
CA ALA A 99 3.25 -7.10 -1.46
C ALA A 99 2.69 -8.53 -1.49
N ALA A 100 1.54 -8.73 -2.15
CA ALA A 100 0.94 -10.05 -2.33
C ALA A 100 1.85 -11.01 -3.13
N LEU A 101 2.48 -10.52 -4.21
CA LEU A 101 3.46 -11.29 -4.97
C LEU A 101 4.67 -11.68 -4.12
N LEU A 102 5.25 -10.73 -3.38
CA LEU A 102 6.39 -10.97 -2.51
C LEU A 102 6.04 -12.01 -1.43
N LEU A 103 4.84 -11.92 -0.83
CA LEU A 103 4.33 -12.87 0.15
C LEU A 103 4.19 -14.27 -0.46
N LYS A 104 3.59 -14.39 -1.65
CA LYS A 104 3.47 -15.66 -2.40
C LYS A 104 4.83 -16.30 -2.69
N LYS A 105 5.86 -15.50 -2.91
CA LYS A 105 7.24 -15.95 -3.15
C LYS A 105 8.03 -16.25 -1.87
N GLY A 106 7.44 -16.10 -0.70
CA GLY A 106 8.05 -16.48 0.58
C GLY A 106 8.78 -15.37 1.32
N ALA A 107 8.48 -14.10 0.99
CA ALA A 107 8.95 -12.98 1.81
C ALA A 107 8.28 -13.03 3.19
N SER A 108 9.05 -12.75 4.25
CA SER A 108 8.57 -12.71 5.62
C SER A 108 7.60 -11.54 5.82
N ILE A 109 6.55 -11.77 6.62
CA ILE A 109 5.49 -10.78 6.90
C ILE A 109 6.09 -9.48 7.44
N ARG A 110 7.10 -9.54 8.30
CA ARG A 110 7.76 -8.34 8.87
C ARG A 110 8.30 -7.41 7.80
N TYR A 111 8.91 -7.97 6.74
CA TYR A 111 9.48 -7.17 5.66
C TYR A 111 8.43 -6.66 4.69
N ILE A 112 7.31 -7.39 4.53
CA ILE A 112 6.15 -6.90 3.75
C ILE A 112 5.50 -5.70 4.44
N VAL A 113 5.24 -5.80 5.74
CA VAL A 113 4.67 -4.69 6.53
C VAL A 113 5.63 -3.50 6.53
N PHE A 114 6.93 -3.74 6.69
CA PHE A 114 7.93 -2.69 6.64
C PHE A 114 8.00 -2.03 5.26
N PHE A 115 7.97 -2.81 4.17
CA PHE A 115 7.90 -2.31 2.80
C PHE A 115 6.68 -1.38 2.57
N LEU A 116 5.50 -1.80 3.00
CA LEU A 116 4.29 -0.98 2.92
C LEU A 116 4.40 0.29 3.76
N GLY A 117 5.02 0.19 4.93
CA GLY A 117 5.31 1.34 5.79
C GLY A 117 6.27 2.34 5.13
N VAL A 118 7.36 1.86 4.55
CA VAL A 118 8.31 2.70 3.79
C VAL A 118 7.62 3.39 2.62
N TRP A 119 6.76 2.67 1.90
CA TRP A 119 5.99 3.23 0.78
C TRP A 119 5.14 4.43 1.20
N THR A 120 4.62 4.43 2.42
CA THR A 120 3.75 5.52 2.93
C THR A 120 4.51 6.66 3.59
N THR A 121 5.66 6.38 4.23
CA THR A 121 6.35 7.36 5.07
C THR A 121 7.72 7.80 4.53
N ALA A 122 8.42 6.94 3.80
CA ALA A 122 9.82 7.15 3.45
C ALA A 122 10.12 6.97 1.95
N LYS A 123 9.12 7.10 1.05
CA LYS A 123 9.42 7.11 -0.38
C LYS A 123 9.98 8.45 -0.83
N LEU A 124 10.87 8.44 -1.80
CA LEU A 124 11.59 9.63 -2.27
C LEU A 124 10.70 10.85 -2.51
N PRO A 125 9.56 10.79 -3.22
CA PRO A 125 8.72 11.96 -3.43
C PRO A 125 8.17 12.57 -2.13
N ILE A 126 7.81 11.74 -1.14
CA ILE A 126 7.34 12.21 0.17
C ILE A 126 8.48 12.89 0.91
N ILE A 127 9.67 12.28 0.94
CA ILE A 127 10.85 12.83 1.59
C ILE A 127 11.18 14.21 1.03
N VAL A 128 11.23 14.35 -0.30
CA VAL A 128 11.52 15.63 -0.95
C VAL A 128 10.46 16.68 -0.62
N TYR A 129 9.18 16.29 -0.65
CA TYR A 129 8.08 17.18 -0.30
C TYR A 129 8.17 17.65 1.16
N GLU A 130 8.42 16.74 2.10
CA GLU A 130 8.50 17.08 3.52
C GLU A 130 9.70 17.96 3.83
N PHE A 131 10.86 17.69 3.25
CA PHE A 131 12.03 18.56 3.41
C PHE A 131 11.75 20.00 2.95
N SER A 132 11.05 20.16 1.83
CA SER A 132 10.72 21.48 1.28
C SER A 132 9.60 22.20 2.04
N SER A 133 8.62 21.45 2.59
CA SER A 133 7.41 22.03 3.19
C SER A 133 7.49 22.17 4.70
N PHE A 134 8.11 21.21 5.39
CA PHE A 134 8.14 21.13 6.86
C PHE A 134 9.55 21.23 7.47
N GLY A 135 10.58 21.18 6.62
CA GLY A 135 11.97 21.30 7.01
C GLY A 135 12.58 19.99 7.56
N THR A 136 13.90 20.07 7.75
CA THR A 136 14.74 18.90 8.06
C THR A 136 14.34 18.20 9.35
N THR A 137 14.10 18.94 10.42
CA THR A 137 13.81 18.37 11.75
C THR A 137 12.55 17.51 11.73
N PHE A 138 11.47 18.04 11.18
CA PHE A 138 10.22 17.30 11.06
C PHE A 138 10.42 16.02 10.22
N THR A 139 11.01 16.15 9.04
CA THR A 139 11.20 15.04 8.11
C THR A 139 12.03 13.91 8.73
N LEU A 140 13.14 14.23 9.40
CA LEU A 140 13.98 13.21 10.04
C LEU A 140 13.25 12.49 11.17
N ILE A 141 12.48 13.22 11.99
CA ILE A 141 11.69 12.63 13.08
C ILE A 141 10.58 11.73 12.48
N HIS A 142 9.84 12.21 11.48
CA HIS A 142 8.75 11.46 10.85
C HIS A 142 9.25 10.17 10.22
N ILE A 143 10.31 10.25 9.39
CA ILE A 143 10.90 9.07 8.75
C ILE A 143 11.45 8.10 9.79
N GLY A 144 12.26 8.60 10.74
CA GLY A 144 12.88 7.76 11.77
C GLY A 144 11.84 7.04 12.62
N PHE A 145 10.82 7.75 13.09
CA PHE A 145 9.73 7.15 13.85
C PHE A 145 8.91 6.17 13.01
N GLY A 146 8.58 6.54 11.76
CA GLY A 146 7.84 5.69 10.83
C GLY A 146 8.56 4.38 10.54
N LEU A 147 9.86 4.42 10.25
CA LEU A 147 10.65 3.21 10.00
C LEU A 147 10.68 2.26 11.20
N VAL A 148 10.91 2.82 12.42
CA VAL A 148 10.89 2.02 13.65
C VAL A 148 9.49 1.45 13.90
N PHE A 149 8.46 2.27 13.78
CA PHE A 149 7.07 1.87 14.00
C PHE A 149 6.66 0.73 13.08
N PHE A 150 6.86 0.87 11.76
CA PHE A 150 6.45 -0.17 10.81
C PHE A 150 7.27 -1.45 10.91
N TYR A 151 8.54 -1.35 11.31
CA TYR A 151 9.33 -2.56 11.58
C TYR A 151 8.81 -3.31 12.82
N VAL A 152 8.53 -2.60 13.90
CA VAL A 152 7.95 -3.20 15.12
C VAL A 152 6.57 -3.78 14.83
N MET A 153 5.72 -3.07 14.08
CA MET A 153 4.43 -3.57 13.63
C MET A 153 4.59 -4.85 12.79
N GLY A 154 5.57 -4.88 11.90
CA GLY A 154 5.88 -6.09 11.11
C GLY A 154 6.24 -7.29 11.97
N LEU A 155 7.04 -7.10 13.02
CA LEU A 155 7.37 -8.16 13.99
C LEU A 155 6.13 -8.65 14.76
N ILE A 156 5.25 -7.71 15.15
CA ILE A 156 3.99 -8.05 15.82
C ILE A 156 3.09 -8.87 14.89
N PHE A 157 2.87 -8.40 13.66
CA PHE A 157 2.05 -9.13 12.69
C PHE A 157 2.58 -10.55 12.43
N GLU A 158 3.90 -10.70 12.24
CA GLU A 158 4.52 -12.01 12.02
C GLU A 158 4.36 -12.98 13.20
N ARG A 159 4.22 -12.44 14.42
CA ARG A 159 3.97 -13.27 15.61
C ARG A 159 2.52 -13.77 15.69
N PHE A 160 1.56 -12.99 15.19
CA PHE A 160 0.12 -13.32 15.30
C PHE A 160 -0.45 -13.99 14.06
N TYR A 161 0.17 -13.81 12.90
CA TYR A 161 -0.32 -14.33 11.62
C TYR A 161 0.72 -15.24 10.98
N ASP A 162 0.29 -16.43 10.61
CA ASP A 162 1.10 -17.31 9.77
C ASP A 162 0.95 -16.92 8.29
N GLN A 163 2.06 -17.06 7.54
CA GLN A 163 2.09 -16.78 6.11
C GLN A 163 1.05 -17.60 5.34
N GLY A 164 0.84 -18.86 5.74
CA GLY A 164 -0.17 -19.73 5.14
C GLY A 164 -1.60 -19.26 5.37
N GLN A 165 -1.88 -18.60 6.49
CA GLN A 165 -3.20 -18.02 6.77
C GLN A 165 -3.47 -16.82 5.88
N LEU A 166 -2.49 -15.92 5.72
CA LEU A 166 -2.63 -14.73 4.86
C LEU A 166 -2.82 -15.08 3.39
N LEU A 167 -2.18 -16.14 2.91
CA LEU A 167 -2.33 -16.63 1.53
C LEU A 167 -3.67 -17.33 1.28
N ARG A 168 -4.35 -17.83 2.31
CA ARG A 168 -5.70 -18.43 2.22
C ARG A 168 -6.81 -17.38 2.19
N TYR A 169 -6.55 -16.16 2.64
CA TYR A 169 -7.44 -15.01 2.46
C TYR A 169 -7.38 -14.56 0.99
N ASP A 170 -7.79 -15.44 0.09
CA ASP A 170 -7.96 -15.07 -1.30
C ASP A 170 -9.27 -14.26 -1.39
N VAL A 171 -9.14 -13.00 -1.73
CA VAL A 171 -10.27 -12.06 -1.89
C VAL A 171 -11.29 -12.58 -2.92
N THR A 172 -10.95 -13.65 -3.64
CA THR A 172 -11.80 -14.29 -4.65
C THR A 172 -12.84 -15.27 -4.06
N GLU A 173 -12.70 -15.73 -2.81
CA GLU A 173 -13.72 -16.60 -2.20
C GLU A 173 -14.89 -15.85 -1.55
N GLU A 174 -14.81 -14.50 -1.43
CA GLU A 174 -15.89 -13.66 -0.89
C GLU A 174 -16.62 -12.79 -1.93
N MET A 175 -16.33 -12.96 -3.21
CA MET A 175 -17.10 -12.36 -4.31
C MET A 175 -18.12 -13.41 -4.88
#